data_e90578c8ca05ee82e6d243c3ba3ae53d
#
_entry.id   e90578c8ca05ee82e6d243c3ba3ae53d
#
_cell.length_a   1.000
_cell.length_b   1.000
_cell.length_c   1.000
_cell.angle_alpha   90.00
_cell.angle_beta   90.00
_cell.angle_gamma   90.00
#
_symmetry.space_group_name_H-M   'P 1'
#
loop_
_entity.id
_entity.type
_entity.pdbx_description
1 polymer ?
#
loop_
_entity_poly.entity_id
_entity_poly.type
_entity_poly.pdbx_seq_one_letter_code
_entity_poly.pdbx_strand_id
1 'polypeptide(L)'
;TGNDCFSPEQLITVEQWAVMLCRAYGAETIGDSWQNVGRSSVVEAYRQGWLNETALSAPRSPMCRSVLVESAFAAADVPVYDSTLYEGGASLSTADNILRVGRELGLCSDDANTNALVTRGDAAIILHVVLTQSFRIEEPPVPVTLVNAAGVNVNDFLLELRKLPEQVLDAFNAAGWTYCIDFDYMGGLSKKLNMSCIGATNYSRKTIYLSDASATLHEFGHFLDWTRGFPAEHEQLFRAEAAAAPLRNYAKTNAREYFADCFAYWVKYAENANAISLLQEC
;
A
#
# COMPACT_ATOMS: atom_id res chain seq x y z
N THR A 1 -26.08 16.87 -33.78
CA THR A 1 -25.00 17.83 -34.03
C THR A 1 -23.72 17.05 -34.00
N GLY A 2 -23.20 16.70 -35.19
CA GLY A 2 -21.96 15.98 -35.40
C GLY A 2 -20.78 16.84 -34.95
N ASN A 3 -20.41 16.76 -33.69
CA ASN A 3 -19.24 17.45 -33.20
C ASN A 3 -18.11 16.42 -33.04
N ASP A 4 -17.39 16.23 -34.16
CA ASP A 4 -16.05 15.62 -34.16
C ASP A 4 -15.01 16.53 -33.51
N CYS A 5 -15.43 17.53 -32.73
CA CYS A 5 -14.56 18.49 -32.07
C CYS A 5 -14.19 18.00 -30.68
N PHE A 6 -12.90 17.83 -30.45
CA PHE A 6 -12.32 17.66 -29.14
C PHE A 6 -12.38 18.99 -28.37
N SER A 7 -13.35 19.21 -27.53
CA SER A 7 -13.51 20.44 -26.76
C SER A 7 -12.53 20.45 -25.55
N PRO A 8 -11.30 20.99 -25.71
CA PRO A 8 -10.26 20.84 -24.70
C PRO A 8 -10.56 21.53 -23.36
N GLU A 9 -11.35 22.61 -23.40
CA GLU A 9 -11.71 23.42 -22.23
C GLU A 9 -12.85 22.79 -21.39
N GLN A 10 -13.51 21.77 -21.90
CA GLN A 10 -14.54 21.08 -21.13
C GLN A 10 -13.94 20.20 -20.04
N LEU A 11 -14.58 20.17 -18.88
CA LEU A 11 -14.21 19.26 -17.81
C LEU A 11 -14.34 17.81 -18.26
N ILE A 12 -13.39 16.99 -17.87
CA ILE A 12 -13.43 15.55 -18.14
C ILE A 12 -14.20 14.84 -17.03
N THR A 13 -15.03 13.86 -17.39
CA THR A 13 -15.69 12.99 -16.42
C THR A 13 -14.90 11.70 -16.21
N VAL A 14 -15.18 10.98 -15.10
CA VAL A 14 -14.56 9.68 -14.79
C VAL A 14 -14.73 8.69 -15.95
N GLU A 15 -15.95 8.59 -16.53
CA GLU A 15 -16.20 7.68 -17.66
C GLU A 15 -15.43 8.05 -18.91
N GLN A 16 -15.27 9.35 -19.20
CA GLN A 16 -14.47 9.82 -20.35
C GLN A 16 -12.98 9.51 -20.17
N TRP A 17 -12.46 9.73 -18.97
CA TRP A 17 -11.09 9.40 -18.63
C TRP A 17 -10.85 7.88 -18.68
N ALA A 18 -11.73 7.08 -18.12
CA ALA A 18 -11.65 5.61 -18.20
C ALA A 18 -11.60 5.09 -19.64
N VAL A 19 -12.42 5.68 -20.54
CA VAL A 19 -12.37 5.35 -21.97
C VAL A 19 -11.01 5.69 -22.58
N MET A 20 -10.43 6.85 -22.23
CA MET A 20 -9.11 7.24 -22.70
C MET A 20 -8.03 6.27 -22.24
N LEU A 21 -8.03 5.90 -20.94
CA LEU A 21 -7.08 4.94 -20.38
C LEU A 21 -7.21 3.57 -21.03
N CYS A 22 -8.42 3.00 -21.07
CA CYS A 22 -8.64 1.68 -21.66
C CYS A 22 -8.15 1.63 -23.10
N ARG A 23 -8.44 2.64 -23.90
CA ARG A 23 -7.98 2.70 -25.30
C ARG A 23 -6.45 2.83 -25.40
N ALA A 24 -5.84 3.62 -24.52
CA ALA A 24 -4.40 3.86 -24.53
C ALA A 24 -3.61 2.61 -24.15
N TYR A 25 -4.12 1.84 -23.20
CA TYR A 25 -3.46 0.62 -22.68
C TYR A 25 -4.02 -0.67 -23.27
N GLY A 26 -4.89 -0.59 -24.28
CA GLY A 26 -5.41 -1.77 -25.00
C GLY A 26 -6.34 -2.64 -24.16
N ALA A 27 -6.96 -2.11 -23.10
CA ALA A 27 -7.92 -2.83 -22.31
C ALA A 27 -9.25 -2.98 -23.07
N GLU A 28 -9.86 -4.16 -23.01
CA GLU A 28 -11.11 -4.44 -23.70
C GLU A 28 -12.28 -3.70 -23.06
N THR A 29 -13.06 -3.02 -23.90
CA THR A 29 -14.28 -2.34 -23.48
C THR A 29 -15.46 -2.85 -24.32
N ILE A 30 -16.59 -3.10 -23.69
CA ILE A 30 -17.76 -3.68 -24.32
C ILE A 30 -18.86 -2.63 -24.41
N GLY A 31 -19.46 -2.49 -25.60
CA GLY A 31 -20.66 -1.66 -25.76
C GLY A 31 -20.92 -1.27 -27.20
N ASP A 32 -22.19 -1.13 -27.51
CA ASP A 32 -22.75 -0.69 -28.80
C ASP A 32 -23.12 0.81 -28.82
N SER A 33 -23.04 1.44 -27.68
CA SER A 33 -23.31 2.86 -27.49
C SER A 33 -22.24 3.51 -26.62
N TRP A 34 -22.10 4.84 -26.73
CA TRP A 34 -21.16 5.59 -25.88
C TRP A 34 -21.40 5.37 -24.37
N GLN A 35 -22.65 5.26 -23.95
CA GLN A 35 -23.00 5.01 -22.55
C GLN A 35 -22.51 3.64 -22.07
N ASN A 36 -22.66 2.60 -22.91
CA ASN A 36 -22.23 1.25 -22.58
C ASN A 36 -20.70 1.16 -22.57
N VAL A 37 -20.03 1.76 -23.55
CA VAL A 37 -18.57 1.86 -23.60
C VAL A 37 -18.04 2.62 -22.38
N GLY A 38 -18.63 3.75 -22.00
CA GLY A 38 -18.22 4.52 -20.83
C GLY A 38 -18.31 3.70 -19.54
N ARG A 39 -19.43 3.02 -19.31
CA ARG A 39 -19.64 2.17 -18.12
C ARG A 39 -18.67 0.99 -18.08
N SER A 40 -18.52 0.28 -19.20
CA SER A 40 -17.61 -0.87 -19.25
C SER A 40 -16.16 -0.45 -19.03
N SER A 41 -15.77 0.72 -19.54
CA SER A 41 -14.42 1.27 -19.32
C SER A 41 -14.17 1.60 -17.87
N VAL A 42 -15.14 2.16 -17.12
CA VAL A 42 -14.98 2.44 -15.68
C VAL A 42 -14.81 1.14 -14.89
N VAL A 43 -15.64 0.12 -15.19
CA VAL A 43 -15.53 -1.20 -14.55
C VAL A 43 -14.18 -1.85 -14.86
N GLU A 44 -13.73 -1.77 -16.12
CA GLU A 44 -12.45 -2.33 -16.52
C GLU A 44 -11.28 -1.59 -15.87
N ALA A 45 -11.27 -0.25 -15.89
CA ALA A 45 -10.24 0.54 -15.23
C ALA A 45 -10.19 0.29 -13.72
N TYR A 46 -11.34 0.07 -13.07
CA TYR A 46 -11.39 -0.37 -11.67
C TYR A 46 -10.80 -1.77 -11.48
N ARG A 47 -11.14 -2.72 -12.35
CA ARG A 47 -10.62 -4.10 -12.30
C ARG A 47 -9.11 -4.16 -12.49
N GLN A 48 -8.55 -3.26 -13.33
CA GLN A 48 -7.10 -3.08 -13.53
C GLN A 48 -6.40 -2.36 -12.36
N GLY A 49 -7.15 -1.85 -11.37
CA GLY A 49 -6.60 -1.06 -10.27
C GLY A 49 -6.25 0.38 -10.66
N TRP A 50 -6.67 0.87 -11.83
CA TRP A 50 -6.40 2.24 -12.27
C TRP A 50 -7.35 3.27 -11.65
N LEU A 51 -8.55 2.84 -11.25
CA LEU A 51 -9.55 3.68 -10.59
C LEU A 51 -9.98 3.05 -9.27
N ASN A 52 -10.29 3.90 -8.30
CA ASN A 52 -10.77 3.46 -6.99
C ASN A 52 -12.31 3.31 -6.95
N GLU A 53 -12.84 2.79 -5.84
CA GLU A 53 -14.27 2.55 -5.64
C GLU A 53 -15.11 3.84 -5.72
N THR A 54 -14.57 4.97 -5.29
CA THR A 54 -15.25 6.27 -5.39
C THR A 54 -15.48 6.66 -6.84
N ALA A 55 -14.48 6.48 -7.70
CA ALA A 55 -14.60 6.70 -9.13
C ALA A 55 -15.61 5.75 -9.78
N LEU A 56 -15.60 4.46 -9.40
CA LEU A 56 -16.58 3.46 -9.86
C LEU A 56 -18.01 3.86 -9.53
N SER A 57 -18.25 4.42 -8.33
CA SER A 57 -19.60 4.82 -7.86
C SER A 57 -20.14 6.10 -8.51
N ALA A 58 -19.27 6.94 -9.07
CA ALA A 58 -19.63 8.25 -9.61
C ALA A 58 -19.09 8.51 -11.04
N PRO A 59 -19.43 7.68 -12.04
CA PRO A 59 -18.81 7.68 -13.38
C PRO A 59 -19.01 8.97 -14.17
N ARG A 60 -20.05 9.74 -13.87
CA ARG A 60 -20.36 10.98 -14.56
C ARG A 60 -19.86 12.25 -13.86
N SER A 61 -19.24 12.08 -12.70
CA SER A 61 -18.66 13.21 -11.98
C SER A 61 -17.42 13.75 -12.70
N PRO A 62 -17.20 15.07 -12.69
CA PRO A 62 -15.94 15.63 -13.13
C PRO A 62 -14.78 15.08 -12.28
N MET A 63 -13.63 14.87 -12.92
CA MET A 63 -12.44 14.41 -12.22
C MET A 63 -11.66 15.55 -11.59
N CYS A 64 -11.22 15.33 -10.34
CA CYS A 64 -10.22 16.21 -9.74
C CYS A 64 -8.79 15.75 -10.12
N ARG A 65 -7.85 16.67 -10.02
CA ARG A 65 -6.47 16.51 -10.50
C ARG A 65 -5.74 15.36 -9.82
N SER A 66 -5.85 15.26 -8.49
CA SER A 66 -5.19 14.18 -7.75
C SER A 66 -5.64 12.79 -8.20
N VAL A 67 -6.95 12.57 -8.35
CA VAL A 67 -7.50 11.27 -8.80
C VAL A 67 -7.10 10.95 -10.24
N LEU A 68 -7.05 11.95 -11.11
CA LEU A 68 -6.63 11.74 -12.50
C LEU A 68 -5.15 11.36 -12.58
N VAL A 69 -4.27 12.07 -11.85
CA VAL A 69 -2.84 11.79 -11.80
C VAL A 69 -2.58 10.43 -11.16
N GLU A 70 -3.26 10.11 -10.06
CA GLU A 70 -3.19 8.78 -9.40
C GLU A 70 -3.51 7.66 -10.39
N SER A 71 -4.61 7.80 -11.12
CA SER A 71 -5.04 6.79 -12.08
C SER A 71 -4.09 6.69 -13.29
N ALA A 72 -3.50 7.80 -13.72
CA ALA A 72 -2.48 7.79 -14.76
C ALA A 72 -1.20 7.06 -14.31
N PHE A 73 -0.77 7.27 -13.06
CA PHE A 73 0.37 6.55 -12.48
C PHE A 73 0.07 5.06 -12.33
N ALA A 74 -1.10 4.69 -11.82
CA ALA A 74 -1.50 3.31 -11.70
C ALA A 74 -1.52 2.57 -13.06
N ALA A 75 -2.00 3.24 -14.12
CA ALA A 75 -2.03 2.67 -15.46
C ALA A 75 -0.64 2.56 -16.11
N ALA A 76 0.29 3.41 -15.71
CA ALA A 76 1.68 3.44 -16.21
C ALA A 76 2.68 2.69 -15.32
N ASP A 77 2.21 1.97 -14.29
CA ASP A 77 3.02 1.28 -13.28
C ASP A 77 4.07 2.22 -12.62
N VAL A 78 3.73 3.50 -12.46
CA VAL A 78 4.57 4.48 -11.77
C VAL A 78 4.35 4.36 -10.26
N PRO A 79 5.34 3.92 -9.48
CA PRO A 79 5.18 3.79 -8.04
C PRO A 79 5.11 5.18 -7.37
N VAL A 80 4.18 5.34 -6.44
CA VAL A 80 4.09 6.52 -5.59
C VAL A 80 4.44 6.11 -4.17
N TYR A 81 5.60 6.58 -3.69
CA TYR A 81 6.03 6.33 -2.31
C TYR A 81 5.63 7.49 -1.40
N ASP A 82 5.31 7.18 -0.16
CA ASP A 82 5.01 8.18 0.86
C ASP A 82 6.23 9.09 1.09
N SER A 83 6.00 10.41 1.16
CA SER A 83 7.08 11.38 1.33
C SER A 83 7.86 11.18 2.61
N THR A 84 7.25 10.66 3.67
CA THR A 84 7.92 10.38 4.94
C THR A 84 8.96 9.26 4.86
N LEU A 85 8.95 8.45 3.81
CA LEU A 85 9.98 7.42 3.59
C LEU A 85 11.34 7.99 3.20
N TYR A 86 11.39 9.27 2.78
CA TYR A 86 12.63 9.96 2.47
C TYR A 86 13.14 10.80 3.63
N GLU A 87 14.44 11.05 3.69
CA GLU A 87 15.04 11.88 4.73
C GLU A 87 14.48 13.32 4.67
N GLY A 88 14.00 13.83 5.79
CA GLY A 88 13.39 15.16 5.86
C GLY A 88 12.04 15.29 5.17
N GLY A 89 11.45 14.20 4.68
CA GLY A 89 10.14 14.20 4.03
C GLY A 89 9.01 14.57 4.99
N ALA A 90 8.13 15.49 4.57
CA ALA A 90 6.98 15.92 5.34
C ALA A 90 5.83 14.91 5.26
N SER A 91 5.03 14.80 6.31
CA SER A 91 3.77 14.05 6.24
C SER A 91 2.77 14.81 5.37
N LEU A 92 2.38 14.21 4.26
CA LEU A 92 1.43 14.75 3.29
C LEU A 92 0.15 13.91 3.28
N SER A 93 -0.97 14.49 2.86
CA SER A 93 -2.12 13.68 2.48
C SER A 93 -1.80 12.84 1.24
N THR A 94 -2.51 11.73 1.03
CA THR A 94 -2.33 10.90 -0.19
C THR A 94 -2.44 11.74 -1.46
N ALA A 95 -3.43 12.63 -1.53
CA ALA A 95 -3.64 13.50 -2.69
C ALA A 95 -2.48 14.49 -2.91
N ASP A 96 -1.94 15.08 -1.84
CA ASP A 96 -0.80 16.00 -1.93
C ASP A 96 0.47 15.26 -2.31
N ASN A 97 0.66 14.04 -1.80
CA ASN A 97 1.82 13.21 -2.16
C ASN A 97 1.79 12.78 -3.63
N ILE A 98 0.62 12.44 -4.18
CA ILE A 98 0.43 12.15 -5.60
C ILE A 98 0.82 13.37 -6.45
N LEU A 99 0.35 14.57 -6.08
CA LEU A 99 0.70 15.78 -6.81
C LEU A 99 2.17 16.18 -6.63
N ARG A 100 2.80 15.86 -5.49
CA ARG A 100 4.25 16.02 -5.33
C ARG A 100 4.99 15.24 -6.38
N VAL A 101 4.72 13.94 -6.51
CA VAL A 101 5.31 13.09 -7.54
C VAL A 101 4.95 13.59 -8.94
N GLY A 102 3.70 14.02 -9.15
CA GLY A 102 3.26 14.62 -10.43
C GLY A 102 4.04 15.87 -10.84
N ARG A 103 4.42 16.72 -9.88
CA ARG A 103 5.30 17.89 -10.14
C ARG A 103 6.72 17.47 -10.47
N GLU A 104 7.28 16.55 -9.69
CA GLU A 104 8.64 16.01 -9.93
C GLU A 104 8.77 15.40 -11.32
N LEU A 105 7.69 14.80 -11.83
CA LEU A 105 7.63 14.20 -13.17
C LEU A 105 7.15 15.15 -14.28
N GLY A 106 6.85 16.42 -13.93
CA GLY A 106 6.40 17.42 -14.91
C GLY A 106 4.96 17.25 -15.40
N LEU A 107 4.13 16.48 -14.67
CA LEU A 107 2.72 16.26 -15.00
C LEU A 107 1.79 17.34 -14.42
N CYS A 108 2.27 18.11 -13.47
CA CYS A 108 1.54 19.16 -12.79
C CYS A 108 2.42 20.40 -12.65
N SER A 109 1.79 21.58 -12.63
CA SER A 109 2.47 22.82 -12.24
C SER A 109 2.68 22.88 -10.71
N ASP A 110 3.59 23.73 -10.26
CA ASP A 110 3.94 23.87 -8.82
C ASP A 110 2.75 24.35 -7.96
N ASP A 111 1.84 25.10 -8.55
CA ASP A 111 0.62 25.64 -7.92
C ASP A 111 -0.60 24.71 -8.04
N ALA A 112 -0.40 23.47 -8.55
CA ALA A 112 -1.50 22.53 -8.77
C ALA A 112 -2.26 22.24 -7.47
N ASN A 113 -3.58 22.41 -7.50
CA ASN A 113 -4.49 22.10 -6.43
C ASN A 113 -5.05 20.67 -6.57
N THR A 114 -5.04 19.91 -5.49
CA THR A 114 -5.51 18.51 -5.45
C THR A 114 -6.96 18.35 -5.90
N ASN A 115 -7.82 19.29 -5.52
CA ASN A 115 -9.26 19.28 -5.81
C ASN A 115 -9.64 20.06 -7.08
N ALA A 116 -8.68 20.66 -7.79
CA ALA A 116 -8.96 21.35 -9.04
C ALA A 116 -9.54 20.35 -10.06
N LEU A 117 -10.64 20.75 -10.70
CA LEU A 117 -11.24 19.96 -11.77
C LEU A 117 -10.36 20.03 -13.03
N VAL A 118 -10.26 18.89 -13.72
CA VAL A 118 -9.36 18.73 -14.88
C VAL A 118 -10.17 18.88 -16.17
N THR A 119 -9.59 19.61 -17.13
CA THR A 119 -10.14 19.71 -18.48
C THR A 119 -9.76 18.50 -19.32
N ARG A 120 -10.47 18.30 -20.43
CA ARG A 120 -10.14 17.24 -21.41
C ARG A 120 -8.78 17.47 -22.05
N GLY A 121 -8.39 18.74 -22.23
CA GLY A 121 -7.07 19.12 -22.74
C GLY A 121 -5.96 18.72 -21.78
N ASP A 122 -6.09 19.06 -20.49
CA ASP A 122 -5.12 18.67 -19.46
C ASP A 122 -4.99 17.14 -19.36
N ALA A 123 -6.13 16.44 -19.36
CA ALA A 123 -6.15 14.98 -19.30
C ALA A 123 -5.42 14.34 -20.51
N ALA A 124 -5.61 14.89 -21.71
CA ALA A 124 -4.91 14.40 -22.90
C ALA A 124 -3.40 14.64 -22.82
N ILE A 125 -2.98 15.78 -22.26
CA ILE A 125 -1.55 16.08 -22.05
C ILE A 125 -0.94 15.10 -21.04
N ILE A 126 -1.60 14.90 -19.89
CA ILE A 126 -1.11 13.96 -18.86
C ILE A 126 -1.02 12.54 -19.43
N LEU A 127 -2.03 12.08 -20.16
CA LEU A 127 -2.01 10.76 -20.79
C LEU A 127 -0.88 10.63 -21.81
N HIS A 128 -0.68 11.67 -22.65
CA HIS A 128 0.40 11.68 -23.60
C HIS A 128 1.78 11.55 -22.93
N VAL A 129 1.99 12.30 -21.85
CA VAL A 129 3.24 12.28 -21.09
C VAL A 129 3.50 10.89 -20.52
N VAL A 130 2.50 10.27 -19.84
CA VAL A 130 2.70 8.94 -19.23
C VAL A 130 2.86 7.82 -20.25
N LEU A 131 2.37 8.00 -21.49
CA LEU A 131 2.55 7.02 -22.57
C LEU A 131 3.87 7.16 -23.32
N THR A 132 4.49 8.34 -23.31
CA THR A 132 5.64 8.63 -24.17
C THR A 132 6.94 8.84 -23.41
N GLN A 133 6.87 9.06 -22.09
CA GLN A 133 8.04 9.26 -21.26
C GLN A 133 8.31 8.04 -20.37
N SER A 134 9.58 7.76 -20.14
CA SER A 134 10.00 6.79 -19.12
C SER A 134 10.30 7.56 -17.84
N PHE A 135 9.62 7.21 -16.78
CA PHE A 135 9.81 7.83 -15.46
C PHE A 135 10.81 7.03 -14.64
N ARG A 136 11.71 7.75 -13.97
CA ARG A 136 12.58 7.18 -12.96
C ARG A 136 12.23 7.81 -11.63
N ILE A 137 11.61 7.01 -10.78
CA ILE A 137 11.29 7.39 -9.41
C ILE A 137 12.46 6.97 -8.53
N GLU A 138 12.91 7.88 -7.67
CA GLU A 138 13.88 7.54 -6.63
C GLU A 138 13.20 6.61 -5.62
N GLU A 139 13.77 5.43 -5.43
CA GLU A 139 13.27 4.49 -4.43
C GLU A 139 13.69 4.95 -3.02
N PRO A 140 12.79 4.91 -2.03
CA PRO A 140 13.15 5.25 -0.67
C PRO A 140 14.15 4.23 -0.09
N PRO A 141 14.95 4.61 0.91
CA PRO A 141 15.89 3.71 1.55
C PRO A 141 15.16 2.55 2.24
N VAL A 142 15.63 1.34 1.99
CA VAL A 142 15.10 0.12 2.59
C VAL A 142 15.96 -0.27 3.80
N PRO A 143 15.41 -0.31 5.02
CA PRO A 143 16.21 -0.50 6.24
C PRO A 143 16.63 -1.95 6.49
N VAL A 144 16.16 -2.90 5.68
CA VAL A 144 16.42 -4.35 5.84
C VAL A 144 16.74 -5.00 4.49
N THR A 145 17.29 -6.21 4.52
CA THR A 145 17.37 -7.03 3.30
C THR A 145 15.95 -7.41 2.85
N LEU A 146 15.45 -6.75 1.81
CA LEU A 146 14.12 -6.93 1.26
C LEU A 146 14.16 -7.72 -0.06
N VAL A 147 13.26 -8.70 -0.19
CA VAL A 147 12.97 -9.41 -1.43
C VAL A 147 11.52 -9.21 -1.79
N ASN A 148 11.26 -8.58 -2.93
CA ASN A 148 9.91 -8.37 -3.46
C ASN A 148 9.62 -9.40 -4.57
N ALA A 149 9.35 -10.65 -4.18
CA ALA A 149 9.02 -11.72 -5.12
C ALA A 149 7.66 -11.53 -5.80
N ALA A 150 6.75 -10.82 -5.13
CA ALA A 150 5.43 -10.50 -5.68
C ALA A 150 5.44 -9.38 -6.74
N GLY A 151 6.53 -8.60 -6.84
CA GLY A 151 6.65 -7.49 -7.79
C GLY A 151 5.66 -6.33 -7.54
N VAL A 152 5.16 -6.19 -6.29
CA VAL A 152 4.17 -5.17 -5.93
C VAL A 152 4.82 -3.88 -5.44
N ASN A 153 4.03 -2.79 -5.37
CA ASN A 153 4.46 -1.57 -4.70
C ASN A 153 4.74 -1.86 -3.21
N VAL A 154 5.93 -1.51 -2.76
CA VAL A 154 6.42 -1.79 -1.39
C VAL A 154 6.13 -0.68 -0.39
N ASN A 155 5.45 0.41 -0.80
CA ASN A 155 5.19 1.60 0.02
C ASN A 155 4.67 1.24 1.43
N ASP A 156 3.58 0.47 1.51
CA ASP A 156 2.93 0.15 2.78
C ASP A 156 3.83 -0.73 3.67
N PHE A 157 4.60 -1.63 3.07
CA PHE A 157 5.58 -2.46 3.79
C PHE A 157 6.71 -1.61 4.37
N LEU A 158 7.21 -0.62 3.64
CA LEU A 158 8.24 0.31 4.12
C LEU A 158 7.70 1.21 5.24
N LEU A 159 6.45 1.66 5.14
CA LEU A 159 5.78 2.43 6.20
C LEU A 159 5.66 1.62 7.51
N GLU A 160 5.36 0.33 7.44
CA GLU A 160 5.33 -0.52 8.62
C GLU A 160 6.74 -0.79 9.19
N LEU A 161 7.74 -1.03 8.33
CA LEU A 161 9.15 -1.19 8.75
C LEU A 161 9.67 0.06 9.48
N ARG A 162 9.28 1.25 9.04
CA ARG A 162 9.70 2.50 9.64
C ARG A 162 9.19 2.74 11.06
N LYS A 163 8.13 2.04 11.48
CA LYS A 163 7.62 2.10 12.86
C LYS A 163 8.50 1.32 13.84
N LEU A 164 9.33 0.40 13.33
CA LEU A 164 10.17 -0.45 14.17
C LEU A 164 11.33 0.37 14.77
N PRO A 165 11.71 0.11 16.03
CA PRO A 165 12.93 0.68 16.59
C PRO A 165 14.18 0.30 15.78
N GLU A 166 15.08 1.24 15.59
CA GLU A 166 16.34 1.03 14.85
C GLU A 166 17.11 -0.20 15.34
N GLN A 167 17.18 -0.39 16.66
CA GLN A 167 17.89 -1.53 17.27
C GLN A 167 17.29 -2.89 16.85
N VAL A 168 15.98 -2.93 16.55
CA VAL A 168 15.33 -4.16 16.05
C VAL A 168 15.73 -4.44 14.61
N LEU A 169 15.78 -3.39 13.77
CA LEU A 169 16.21 -3.48 12.38
C LEU A 169 17.69 -3.87 12.28
N ASP A 170 18.53 -3.29 13.12
CA ASP A 170 19.96 -3.62 13.20
C ASP A 170 20.18 -5.08 13.62
N ALA A 171 19.45 -5.54 14.64
CA ALA A 171 19.52 -6.94 15.07
C ALA A 171 19.04 -7.91 13.99
N PHE A 172 18.00 -7.53 13.22
CA PHE A 172 17.48 -8.31 12.09
C PHE A 172 18.54 -8.47 11.00
N ASN A 173 19.17 -7.37 10.60
CA ASN A 173 20.22 -7.36 9.60
C ASN A 173 21.47 -8.11 10.09
N ALA A 174 21.92 -7.87 11.30
CA ALA A 174 23.09 -8.54 11.90
C ALA A 174 22.90 -10.07 12.02
N ALA A 175 21.66 -10.52 12.27
CA ALA A 175 21.33 -11.93 12.32
C ALA A 175 21.18 -12.59 10.94
N GLY A 176 21.26 -11.80 9.86
CA GLY A 176 21.16 -12.27 8.47
C GLY A 176 19.76 -12.73 8.07
N TRP A 177 18.75 -12.05 8.55
CA TRP A 177 17.36 -12.29 8.19
C TRP A 177 16.96 -11.54 6.92
N THR A 178 15.93 -12.05 6.25
CA THR A 178 15.34 -11.48 5.03
C THR A 178 13.86 -11.16 5.26
N TYR A 179 13.43 -10.01 4.79
CA TYR A 179 12.05 -9.58 4.71
C TYR A 179 11.55 -9.82 3.29
N CYS A 180 10.60 -10.75 3.12
CA CYS A 180 10.18 -11.26 1.81
C CYS A 180 8.69 -11.01 1.58
N ILE A 181 8.36 -10.25 0.53
CA ILE A 181 6.99 -10.07 0.05
C ILE A 181 6.75 -11.12 -1.04
N ASP A 182 5.94 -12.16 -0.70
CA ASP A 182 5.73 -13.32 -1.58
C ASP A 182 4.29 -13.85 -1.44
N PHE A 183 3.44 -13.44 -2.37
CA PHE A 183 2.01 -13.79 -2.35
C PHE A 183 1.78 -15.26 -2.70
N ASP A 184 2.62 -15.85 -3.54
CA ASP A 184 2.51 -17.25 -3.92
C ASP A 184 2.88 -18.18 -2.77
N TYR A 185 3.97 -17.87 -2.07
CA TYR A 185 4.36 -18.60 -0.85
C TYR A 185 3.25 -18.53 0.21
N MET A 186 2.73 -17.33 0.49
CA MET A 186 1.68 -17.13 1.50
C MET A 186 0.36 -17.80 1.10
N GLY A 187 -0.01 -17.76 -0.18
CA GLY A 187 -1.16 -18.47 -0.72
C GLY A 187 -1.02 -19.99 -0.60
N GLY A 188 0.17 -20.52 -0.87
CA GLY A 188 0.50 -21.93 -0.69
C GLY A 188 0.44 -22.36 0.78
N LEU A 189 0.98 -21.55 1.68
CA LEU A 189 0.94 -21.78 3.13
C LEU A 189 -0.52 -21.77 3.65
N SER A 190 -1.32 -20.79 3.25
CA SER A 190 -2.73 -20.68 3.63
C SER A 190 -3.52 -21.93 3.22
N LYS A 191 -3.31 -22.43 2.01
CA LYS A 191 -3.93 -23.69 1.53
C LYS A 191 -3.49 -24.89 2.36
N LYS A 192 -2.19 -25.00 2.66
CA LYS A 192 -1.61 -26.11 3.44
C LYS A 192 -2.17 -26.16 4.87
N LEU A 193 -2.34 -25.00 5.49
CA LEU A 193 -2.81 -24.88 6.88
C LEU A 193 -4.33 -24.81 6.98
N ASN A 194 -5.04 -24.69 5.86
CA ASN A 194 -6.47 -24.47 5.77
C ASN A 194 -6.94 -23.26 6.61
N MET A 195 -6.15 -22.18 6.57
CA MET A 195 -6.42 -20.91 7.24
C MET A 195 -5.81 -19.75 6.46
N SER A 196 -6.38 -18.56 6.58
CA SER A 196 -5.82 -17.36 5.97
C SER A 196 -4.56 -16.92 6.72
N CYS A 197 -3.43 -16.93 6.05
CA CYS A 197 -2.15 -16.44 6.56
C CYS A 197 -1.70 -15.26 5.72
N ILE A 198 -1.44 -14.12 6.35
CA ILE A 198 -0.94 -12.88 5.69
C ILE A 198 0.51 -12.58 6.03
N GLY A 199 1.07 -13.24 7.06
CA GLY A 199 2.45 -13.21 7.47
C GLY A 199 2.89 -14.58 7.99
N ALA A 200 4.18 -14.87 7.95
CA ALA A 200 4.78 -16.09 8.48
C ALA A 200 6.29 -15.92 8.74
N THR A 201 6.73 -16.21 9.95
CA THR A 201 8.14 -16.23 10.31
C THR A 201 8.73 -17.64 10.17
N ASN A 202 9.68 -17.82 9.27
CA ASN A 202 10.40 -19.07 9.07
C ASN A 202 11.78 -18.99 9.72
N TYR A 203 11.91 -19.55 10.90
CA TYR A 203 13.15 -19.51 11.71
C TYR A 203 14.33 -20.25 11.04
N SER A 204 14.07 -21.37 10.36
CA SER A 204 15.13 -22.16 9.73
C SER A 204 15.70 -21.46 8.49
N ARG A 205 14.89 -20.69 7.78
CA ARG A 205 15.30 -19.89 6.62
C ARG A 205 15.70 -18.48 6.99
N LYS A 206 15.49 -18.09 8.24
CA LYS A 206 15.66 -16.71 8.70
C LYS A 206 14.93 -15.71 7.79
N THR A 207 13.65 -15.98 7.54
CA THR A 207 12.88 -15.18 6.59
C THR A 207 11.50 -14.91 7.16
N ILE A 208 11.11 -13.64 7.13
CA ILE A 208 9.71 -13.20 7.32
C ILE A 208 9.08 -13.14 5.94
N TYR A 209 8.00 -13.91 5.72
CA TYR A 209 7.20 -13.89 4.51
C TYR A 209 5.91 -13.13 4.75
N LEU A 210 5.50 -12.30 3.77
CA LEU A 210 4.33 -11.43 3.90
C LEU A 210 3.54 -11.38 2.59
N SER A 211 2.21 -11.34 2.71
CA SER A 211 1.31 -10.94 1.64
C SER A 211 0.51 -9.67 1.97
N ASP A 212 0.64 -9.17 3.21
CA ASP A 212 -0.01 -7.93 3.67
C ASP A 212 0.91 -7.21 4.65
N ALA A 213 1.09 -5.91 4.45
CA ALA A 213 1.98 -5.08 5.25
C ALA A 213 1.57 -5.03 6.74
N SER A 214 0.28 -5.17 7.04
CA SER A 214 -0.25 -5.11 8.42
C SER A 214 0.30 -6.21 9.34
N ALA A 215 0.84 -7.31 8.77
CA ALA A 215 1.47 -8.36 9.55
C ALA A 215 2.91 -8.05 9.98
N THR A 216 3.55 -7.02 9.42
CA THR A 216 4.98 -6.71 9.63
C THR A 216 5.37 -6.67 11.10
N LEU A 217 4.68 -5.87 11.90
CA LEU A 217 5.02 -5.69 13.31
C LEU A 217 4.88 -6.99 14.12
N HIS A 218 3.86 -7.79 13.81
CA HIS A 218 3.65 -9.09 14.44
C HIS A 218 4.78 -10.08 14.12
N GLU A 219 5.17 -10.17 12.84
CA GLU A 219 6.25 -11.08 12.43
C GLU A 219 7.62 -10.66 13.00
N PHE A 220 7.86 -9.36 13.17
CA PHE A 220 9.04 -8.88 13.90
C PHE A 220 8.99 -9.22 15.39
N GLY A 221 7.81 -9.34 16.00
CA GLY A 221 7.64 -9.88 17.34
C GLY A 221 8.14 -11.33 17.44
N HIS A 222 7.79 -12.17 16.46
CA HIS A 222 8.34 -13.54 16.36
C HIS A 222 9.85 -13.57 16.19
N PHE A 223 10.41 -12.65 15.37
CA PHE A 223 11.86 -12.50 15.25
C PHE A 223 12.50 -12.18 16.59
N LEU A 224 11.96 -11.26 17.37
CA LEU A 224 12.48 -10.89 18.69
C LEU A 224 12.39 -12.03 19.70
N ASP A 225 11.29 -12.77 19.73
CA ASP A 225 11.15 -13.95 20.58
C ASP A 225 12.23 -15.02 20.25
N TRP A 226 12.52 -15.19 18.95
CA TRP A 226 13.60 -16.04 18.48
C TRP A 226 14.99 -15.56 18.95
N THR A 227 15.28 -14.25 18.86
CA THR A 227 16.57 -13.70 19.30
C THR A 227 16.85 -13.94 20.79
N ARG A 228 15.77 -14.05 21.58
CA ARG A 228 15.81 -14.36 23.02
C ARG A 228 15.85 -15.85 23.32
N GLY A 229 15.77 -16.71 22.31
CA GLY A 229 15.76 -18.16 22.50
C GLY A 229 14.46 -18.70 23.06
N PHE A 230 13.34 -18.02 22.84
CA PHE A 230 12.00 -18.41 23.33
C PHE A 230 11.96 -18.59 24.86
N PRO A 231 12.14 -17.55 25.67
CA PRO A 231 12.27 -17.67 27.11
C PRO A 231 11.04 -18.30 27.77
N ALA A 232 11.25 -19.12 28.80
CA ALA A 232 10.16 -19.75 29.55
C ALA A 232 9.25 -18.74 30.27
N GLU A 233 9.76 -17.54 30.55
CA GLU A 233 9.02 -16.42 31.12
C GLU A 233 7.86 -16.00 30.22
N HIS A 234 8.01 -16.08 28.88
CA HIS A 234 6.90 -15.75 27.96
C HIS A 234 5.70 -16.70 28.11
N GLU A 235 5.95 -17.97 28.40
CA GLU A 235 4.87 -18.93 28.70
C GLU A 235 4.18 -18.60 30.03
N GLN A 236 4.92 -18.15 31.04
CA GLN A 236 4.37 -17.75 32.32
C GLN A 236 3.50 -16.50 32.19
N LEU A 237 3.98 -15.47 31.52
CA LEU A 237 3.24 -14.24 31.23
C LEU A 237 1.97 -14.53 30.43
N PHE A 238 2.08 -15.34 29.38
CA PHE A 238 0.92 -15.76 28.59
C PHE A 238 -0.19 -16.37 29.44
N ARG A 239 0.15 -17.31 30.35
CA ARG A 239 -0.83 -17.94 31.22
C ARG A 239 -1.45 -16.98 32.24
N ALA A 240 -0.69 -16.00 32.70
CA ALA A 240 -1.17 -15.03 33.69
C ALA A 240 -2.06 -13.95 33.08
N GLU A 241 -1.74 -13.46 31.86
CA GLU A 241 -2.18 -12.18 31.35
C GLU A 241 -3.04 -12.26 30.09
N ALA A 242 -2.84 -13.28 29.24
CA ALA A 242 -3.43 -13.30 27.91
C ALA A 242 -4.97 -13.20 27.89
N ALA A 243 -5.64 -13.72 28.91
CA ALA A 243 -7.11 -13.69 28.98
C ALA A 243 -7.64 -12.25 29.12
N ALA A 244 -6.94 -11.40 29.90
CA ALA A 244 -7.32 -10.01 30.17
C ALA A 244 -6.75 -9.02 29.16
N ALA A 245 -5.69 -9.38 28.43
CA ALA A 245 -5.00 -8.50 27.50
C ALA A 245 -5.93 -7.95 26.41
N PRO A 246 -5.81 -6.65 26.03
CA PRO A 246 -6.61 -5.99 24.99
C PRO A 246 -6.15 -6.38 23.58
N LEU A 247 -5.82 -7.66 23.38
CA LEU A 247 -5.31 -8.22 22.16
C LEU A 247 -6.37 -9.08 21.45
N ARG A 248 -6.18 -9.28 20.13
CA ARG A 248 -7.05 -10.15 19.33
C ARG A 248 -7.03 -11.60 19.82
N ASN A 249 -8.08 -12.36 19.52
CA ASN A 249 -8.20 -13.74 19.97
C ASN A 249 -7.05 -14.65 19.49
N TYR A 250 -6.48 -14.36 18.33
CA TYR A 250 -5.34 -15.11 17.80
C TYR A 250 -4.11 -15.03 18.73
N ALA A 251 -3.83 -13.87 19.31
CA ALA A 251 -2.77 -13.69 20.31
C ALA A 251 -2.94 -14.59 21.53
N LYS A 252 -4.18 -15.00 21.84
CA LYS A 252 -4.52 -15.83 23.00
C LYS A 252 -4.40 -17.34 22.75
N THR A 253 -3.82 -17.76 21.63
CA THR A 253 -3.68 -19.17 21.25
C THR A 253 -2.45 -19.84 21.86
N ASN A 254 -1.35 -19.13 21.99
CA ASN A 254 -0.10 -19.60 22.61
C ASN A 254 0.83 -18.44 22.95
N ALA A 255 1.88 -18.71 23.72
CA ALA A 255 2.81 -17.70 24.22
C ALA A 255 3.56 -16.94 23.12
N ARG A 256 3.86 -17.59 22.00
CA ARG A 256 4.59 -16.93 20.88
C ARG A 256 3.72 -15.92 20.18
N GLU A 257 2.47 -16.29 19.88
CA GLU A 257 1.50 -15.36 19.28
C GLU A 257 1.18 -14.20 20.23
N TYR A 258 1.10 -14.52 21.54
CA TYR A 258 0.90 -13.51 22.57
C TYR A 258 2.04 -12.48 22.58
N PHE A 259 3.28 -12.94 22.65
CA PHE A 259 4.45 -12.07 22.63
C PHE A 259 4.53 -11.24 21.35
N ALA A 260 4.28 -11.85 20.18
CA ALA A 260 4.32 -11.16 18.90
C ALA A 260 3.27 -10.05 18.82
N ASP A 261 2.04 -10.30 19.26
CA ASP A 261 0.99 -9.29 19.30
C ASP A 261 1.21 -8.23 20.38
N CYS A 262 1.81 -8.56 21.53
CA CYS A 262 2.22 -7.58 22.53
C CYS A 262 3.24 -6.60 21.95
N PHE A 263 4.25 -7.11 21.25
CA PHE A 263 5.25 -6.28 20.58
C PHE A 263 4.61 -5.39 19.51
N ALA A 264 3.77 -5.95 18.64
CA ALA A 264 3.07 -5.19 17.61
C ALA A 264 2.18 -4.09 18.21
N TYR A 265 1.47 -4.40 19.29
CA TYR A 265 0.65 -3.44 20.02
C TYR A 265 1.51 -2.34 20.63
N TRP A 266 2.61 -2.70 21.27
CA TRP A 266 3.54 -1.73 21.87
C TRP A 266 4.09 -0.77 20.81
N VAL A 267 4.60 -1.24 19.68
CA VAL A 267 5.10 -0.39 18.60
C VAL A 267 4.00 0.52 18.06
N LYS A 268 2.81 -0.02 17.81
CA LYS A 268 1.68 0.72 17.23
C LYS A 268 1.18 1.85 18.13
N TYR A 269 1.26 1.68 19.44
CA TYR A 269 0.69 2.60 20.42
C TYR A 269 1.74 3.21 21.36
N ALA A 270 3.02 3.17 21.00
CA ALA A 270 4.14 3.63 21.83
C ALA A 270 3.97 5.06 22.38
N GLU A 271 3.33 5.93 21.60
CA GLU A 271 3.06 7.33 22.00
C GLU A 271 1.74 7.50 22.78
N ASN A 272 0.93 6.45 22.90
CA ASN A 272 -0.35 6.49 23.60
C ASN A 272 -0.23 5.85 25.00
N ALA A 273 0.03 6.69 26.02
CA ALA A 273 0.23 6.24 27.39
C ALA A 273 -0.97 5.42 27.94
N ASN A 274 -2.22 5.75 27.56
CA ASN A 274 -3.38 5.00 28.01
C ASN A 274 -3.44 3.59 27.39
N ALA A 275 -3.09 3.46 26.10
CA ALA A 275 -3.05 2.16 25.45
C ALA A 275 -1.92 1.28 26.02
N ILE A 276 -0.75 1.87 26.31
CA ILE A 276 0.40 1.18 26.91
C ILE A 276 0.08 0.76 28.34
N SER A 277 -0.62 1.61 29.14
CA SER A 277 -1.00 1.21 30.51
C SER A 277 -1.94 0.00 30.53
N LEU A 278 -2.86 -0.12 29.58
CA LEU A 278 -3.71 -1.30 29.46
C LEU A 278 -2.92 -2.59 29.18
N LEU A 279 -1.80 -2.50 28.49
CA LEU A 279 -0.90 -3.65 28.27
C LEU A 279 -0.08 -3.97 29.53
N GLN A 280 0.29 -2.95 30.33
CA GLN A 280 1.07 -3.11 31.56
C GLN A 280 0.24 -3.65 32.75
N GLU A 281 -1.08 -3.48 32.71
CA GLU A 281 -2.01 -3.99 33.73
C GLU A 281 -2.37 -5.47 33.51
N CYS A 282 -1.99 -6.04 32.39
CA CYS A 282 -2.14 -7.43 32.03
C CYS A 282 -0.89 -8.22 32.33
#